data_766a207dd0c375b85c558666dd71b4c8
#
_entry.id   766a207dd0c375b85c558666dd71b4c8
#
_cell.length_a   1.000
_cell.length_b   1.000
_cell.length_c   1.000
_cell.angle_alpha   90.00
_cell.angle_beta   90.00
_cell.angle_gamma   90.00
#
_symmetry.space_group_name_H-M   'P 1'
#
loop_
_entity.id
_entity.type
_entity.pdbx_description
1 polymer ?
#
loop_
_entity_poly.entity_id
_entity_poly.type
_entity_poly.pdbx_seq_one_letter_code
_entity_poly.pdbx_strand_id
1 'polypeptide(L)'
;MRYVPLAELADAVRPTTALVAFSSVQSADGRVADLAAVRAAAAAHGARTLLDATQSAGWFPLDAGAYDYTVTGGFKFLLCPRGTSFLTVTEEVQETLPKLFAGWVAAGAPWTGNYGPLEHLAPGARGFDEPPAFLSYHGAEHSLALLGEIGTDALYAHATSLAARLRAGLVERGYEVVPGESAIVSVPGLEGRQPELAEAGIAVSAPAGNLRISCHLYNTEADVDRVLEVLGHREPRPSA
;
A
#
# COMPACT_ATOMS: atom_id res chain seq x y z
N MET A 1 5.60 2.53 22.10
CA MET A 1 4.89 2.83 20.85
C MET A 1 3.51 3.39 21.19
N ARG A 2 3.04 4.41 20.47
CA ARG A 2 1.72 5.01 20.65
C ARG A 2 0.94 4.88 19.34
N TYR A 3 -0.30 4.44 19.42
CA TYR A 3 -1.24 4.41 18.29
C TYR A 3 -2.17 5.61 18.37
N VAL A 4 -2.44 6.22 17.25
CA VAL A 4 -3.35 7.37 17.13
C VAL A 4 -4.23 7.20 15.89
N PRO A 5 -5.44 7.79 15.87
CA PRO A 5 -6.25 7.85 14.67
C PRO A 5 -5.51 8.51 13.50
N LEU A 6 -5.78 8.08 12.27
CA LEU A 6 -5.11 8.61 11.07
C LEU A 6 -5.22 10.13 10.96
N ALA A 7 -6.39 10.70 11.26
CA ALA A 7 -6.61 12.14 11.19
C ALA A 7 -5.82 12.95 12.23
N GLU A 8 -5.34 12.32 13.31
CA GLU A 8 -4.59 12.96 14.40
C GLU A 8 -3.07 12.71 14.28
N LEU A 9 -2.64 12.01 13.23
CA LEU A 9 -1.27 11.50 13.15
C LEU A 9 -0.22 12.62 13.14
N ALA A 10 -0.44 13.67 12.36
CA ALA A 10 0.46 14.82 12.31
C ALA A 10 0.54 15.56 13.65
N ASP A 11 -0.61 15.81 14.28
CA ASP A 11 -0.71 16.51 15.58
C ASP A 11 -0.14 15.68 16.74
N ALA A 12 -0.01 14.37 16.56
CA ALA A 12 0.53 13.49 17.58
C ALA A 12 2.07 13.44 17.61
N VAL A 13 2.74 14.00 16.60
CA VAL A 13 4.22 14.06 16.56
C VAL A 13 4.73 15.06 17.59
N ARG A 14 5.78 14.70 18.30
CA ARG A 14 6.34 15.47 19.43
C ARG A 14 7.86 15.49 19.38
N PRO A 15 8.54 16.37 20.12
CA PRO A 15 10.00 16.38 20.21
C PRO A 15 10.63 15.06 20.66
N THR A 16 9.86 14.20 21.34
CA THR A 16 10.29 12.86 21.78
C THR A 16 9.95 11.75 20.80
N THR A 17 9.33 12.06 19.66
CA THR A 17 9.00 11.08 18.62
C THR A 17 10.26 10.75 17.83
N ALA A 18 10.71 9.50 17.89
CA ALA A 18 11.87 9.06 17.10
C ALA A 18 11.47 8.65 15.68
N LEU A 19 10.28 8.04 15.51
CA LEU A 19 9.79 7.52 14.24
C LEU A 19 8.28 7.66 14.15
N VAL A 20 7.80 8.12 12.99
CA VAL A 20 6.38 8.08 12.61
C VAL A 20 6.23 7.00 11.54
N ALA A 21 5.56 5.89 11.90
CA ALA A 21 5.30 4.79 10.97
C ALA A 21 3.81 4.77 10.61
N PHE A 22 3.49 4.78 9.32
CA PHE A 22 2.11 4.86 8.84
C PHE A 22 1.96 4.37 7.40
N SER A 23 0.74 3.96 7.02
CA SER A 23 0.41 3.62 5.64
C SER A 23 -0.10 4.85 4.89
N SER A 24 0.36 5.06 3.67
CA SER A 24 -0.14 6.11 2.76
C SER A 24 -1.63 5.96 2.47
N VAL A 25 -2.07 4.73 2.25
CA VAL A 25 -3.47 4.34 2.07
C VAL A 25 -3.80 3.21 3.03
N GLN A 26 -4.88 3.38 3.80
CA GLN A 26 -5.27 2.40 4.81
C GLN A 26 -5.86 1.14 4.17
N SER A 27 -5.34 -0.02 4.59
CA SER A 27 -5.80 -1.31 4.06
C SER A 27 -7.23 -1.65 4.47
N ALA A 28 -7.71 -1.16 5.61
CA ALA A 28 -9.04 -1.49 6.11
C ALA A 28 -10.16 -0.76 5.36
N ASP A 29 -9.94 0.49 5.00
CA ASP A 29 -11.02 1.38 4.54
C ASP A 29 -10.66 2.30 3.36
N GLY A 30 -9.42 2.27 2.88
CA GLY A 30 -8.96 3.05 1.74
C GLY A 30 -8.70 4.52 2.05
N ARG A 31 -8.81 4.99 3.31
CA ARG A 31 -8.46 6.38 3.64
C ARG A 31 -7.00 6.68 3.34
N VAL A 32 -6.77 7.83 2.73
CA VAL A 32 -5.43 8.33 2.43
C VAL A 32 -4.94 9.20 3.58
N ALA A 33 -3.71 8.99 4.02
CA ALA A 33 -3.07 9.83 5.03
C ALA A 33 -2.78 11.23 4.46
N ASP A 34 -2.83 12.26 5.30
CA ASP A 34 -2.29 13.57 4.93
C ASP A 34 -0.75 13.50 4.94
N LEU A 35 -0.22 13.07 3.80
CA LEU A 35 1.21 12.85 3.61
C LEU A 35 2.03 14.13 3.84
N ALA A 36 1.49 15.27 3.44
CA ALA A 36 2.17 16.55 3.57
C ALA A 36 2.23 17.00 5.04
N ALA A 37 1.11 16.91 5.75
CA ALA A 37 1.05 17.29 7.18
C ALA A 37 1.93 16.38 8.03
N VAL A 38 1.92 15.06 7.80
CA VAL A 38 2.76 14.11 8.56
C VAL A 38 4.25 14.38 8.33
N ARG A 39 4.67 14.62 7.07
CA ARG A 39 6.06 14.97 6.76
C ARG A 39 6.49 16.28 7.41
N ALA A 40 5.65 17.32 7.33
CA ALA A 40 5.93 18.59 7.96
C ALA A 40 6.08 18.47 9.48
N ALA A 41 5.19 17.72 10.13
CA ALA A 41 5.25 17.49 11.57
C ALA A 41 6.50 16.68 11.97
N ALA A 42 6.84 15.64 11.20
CA ALA A 42 8.06 14.87 11.43
C ALA A 42 9.32 15.75 11.32
N ALA A 43 9.42 16.54 10.27
CA ALA A 43 10.55 17.45 10.06
C ALA A 43 10.65 18.51 11.18
N ALA A 44 9.53 19.10 11.61
CA ALA A 44 9.50 20.09 12.68
C ALA A 44 10.03 19.58 14.03
N HIS A 45 9.94 18.27 14.26
CA HIS A 45 10.37 17.64 15.50
C HIS A 45 11.61 16.73 15.36
N GLY A 46 12.23 16.66 14.18
CA GLY A 46 13.37 15.80 13.91
C GLY A 46 13.04 14.30 14.01
N ALA A 47 11.77 13.93 13.84
CA ALA A 47 11.33 12.54 13.81
C ALA A 47 11.59 11.95 12.42
N ARG A 48 11.98 10.68 12.35
CA ARG A 48 12.06 9.93 11.10
C ARG A 48 10.70 9.46 10.64
N THR A 49 10.60 9.16 9.35
CA THR A 49 9.37 8.69 8.70
C THR A 49 9.55 7.30 8.12
N LEU A 50 8.60 6.40 8.38
CA LEU A 50 8.47 5.12 7.70
C LEU A 50 7.09 5.04 7.05
N LEU A 51 7.07 5.03 5.73
CA LEU A 51 5.86 4.93 4.93
C LEU A 51 5.63 3.50 4.46
N ASP A 52 4.47 2.94 4.75
CA ASP A 52 3.98 1.72 4.09
C ASP A 52 3.18 2.11 2.84
N ALA A 53 3.75 1.84 1.67
CA ALA A 53 3.15 2.10 0.37
C ALA A 53 2.45 0.87 -0.24
N THR A 54 2.25 -0.21 0.52
CA THR A 54 1.71 -1.47 -0.01
C THR A 54 0.33 -1.33 -0.66
N GLN A 55 -0.48 -0.36 -0.23
CA GLN A 55 -1.81 -0.09 -0.80
C GLN A 55 -1.82 1.06 -1.80
N SER A 56 -0.69 1.69 -2.08
CA SER A 56 -0.59 2.87 -2.94
C SER A 56 0.41 2.72 -4.08
N ALA A 57 1.53 2.03 -3.86
CA ALA A 57 2.55 1.84 -4.89
C ALA A 57 1.95 1.18 -6.13
N GLY A 58 2.20 1.78 -7.29
CA GLY A 58 1.71 1.33 -8.59
C GLY A 58 0.52 2.11 -9.15
N TRP A 59 -0.27 2.80 -8.32
CA TRP A 59 -1.38 3.64 -8.79
C TRP A 59 -1.37 5.06 -8.23
N PHE A 60 -0.89 5.25 -7.00
CA PHE A 60 -0.90 6.55 -6.35
C PHE A 60 0.42 7.29 -6.62
N PRO A 61 0.39 8.57 -7.04
CA PRO A 61 1.60 9.36 -7.23
C PRO A 61 2.33 9.54 -5.89
N LEU A 62 3.46 8.87 -5.74
CA LEU A 62 4.22 8.82 -4.51
C LEU A 62 5.71 8.99 -4.80
N ASP A 63 6.35 9.93 -4.11
CA ASP A 63 7.81 10.04 -4.06
C ASP A 63 8.33 9.31 -2.82
N ALA A 64 8.90 8.13 -3.02
CA ALA A 64 9.48 7.32 -1.95
C ALA A 64 10.70 8.00 -1.30
N GLY A 65 11.45 8.81 -2.06
CA GLY A 65 12.59 9.57 -1.56
C GLY A 65 12.23 10.71 -0.62
N ALA A 66 10.95 11.04 -0.52
CA ALA A 66 10.46 12.04 0.42
C ALA A 66 10.31 11.53 1.87
N TYR A 67 10.61 10.25 2.13
CA TYR A 67 10.54 9.60 3.45
C TYR A 67 11.86 8.90 3.76
N ASP A 68 12.23 8.86 5.04
CA ASP A 68 13.47 8.18 5.46
C ASP A 68 13.46 6.71 5.08
N TYR A 69 12.31 6.07 5.25
CA TYR A 69 12.06 4.67 4.89
C TYR A 69 10.72 4.55 4.16
N THR A 70 10.70 3.77 3.05
CA THR A 70 9.44 3.37 2.41
C THR A 70 9.46 1.86 2.20
N VAL A 71 8.39 1.18 2.63
CA VAL A 71 8.22 -0.27 2.42
C VAL A 71 7.00 -0.52 1.54
N THR A 72 7.07 -1.55 0.70
CA THR A 72 5.93 -2.02 -0.08
C THR A 72 6.00 -3.51 -0.37
N GLY A 73 4.88 -4.20 -0.21
CA GLY A 73 4.71 -5.55 -0.72
C GLY A 73 4.38 -5.51 -2.22
N GLY A 74 5.12 -6.26 -3.04
CA GLY A 74 4.96 -6.23 -4.50
C GLY A 74 3.69 -6.90 -5.03
N PHE A 75 3.06 -7.77 -4.25
CA PHE A 75 1.97 -8.66 -4.68
C PHE A 75 0.55 -8.04 -4.68
N LYS A 76 0.43 -6.71 -4.59
CA LYS A 76 -0.84 -5.98 -4.68
C LYS A 76 -0.87 -5.14 -5.96
N PHE A 77 -0.93 -3.83 -5.84
CA PHE A 77 -1.02 -2.94 -7.00
C PHE A 77 0.22 -2.95 -7.91
N LEU A 78 1.36 -3.44 -7.44
CA LEU A 78 2.54 -3.66 -8.29
C LEU A 78 2.47 -4.94 -9.13
N LEU A 79 1.44 -5.80 -8.96
CA LEU A 79 1.22 -7.05 -9.70
C LEU A 79 2.39 -8.05 -9.66
N CYS A 80 3.33 -7.86 -8.75
CA CYS A 80 4.47 -8.77 -8.62
C CYS A 80 4.03 -10.11 -7.98
N PRO A 81 4.73 -11.20 -8.24
CA PRO A 81 4.52 -12.46 -7.56
C PRO A 81 4.69 -12.32 -6.04
N ARG A 82 4.03 -13.20 -5.27
CA ARG A 82 4.27 -13.29 -3.82
C ARG A 82 5.74 -13.62 -3.54
N GLY A 83 6.24 -13.12 -2.43
CA GLY A 83 7.67 -13.23 -2.08
C GLY A 83 8.50 -12.02 -2.56
N THR A 84 7.87 -11.01 -3.15
CA THR A 84 8.51 -9.73 -3.49
C THR A 84 8.11 -8.63 -2.52
N SER A 85 9.09 -7.85 -2.10
CA SER A 85 8.91 -6.61 -1.35
C SER A 85 10.07 -5.67 -1.64
N PHE A 86 9.85 -4.38 -1.41
CA PHE A 86 10.85 -3.35 -1.65
C PHE A 86 10.95 -2.47 -0.41
N LEU A 87 12.19 -2.18 -0.02
CA LEU A 87 12.54 -1.18 0.99
C LEU A 87 13.39 -0.12 0.32
N THR A 88 12.94 1.13 0.36
CA THR A 88 13.79 2.29 0.02
C THR A 88 14.24 2.97 1.31
N VAL A 89 15.48 3.42 1.31
CA VAL A 89 16.10 4.12 2.45
C VAL A 89 16.88 5.29 1.88
N THR A 90 16.70 6.49 2.43
CA THR A 90 17.51 7.65 2.00
C THR A 90 18.96 7.50 2.45
N GLU A 91 19.90 8.12 1.74
CA GLU A 91 21.33 8.03 2.07
C GLU A 91 21.63 8.52 3.48
N GLU A 92 20.94 9.57 3.94
CA GLU A 92 21.15 10.19 5.24
C GLU A 92 20.90 9.25 6.41
N VAL A 93 20.02 8.26 6.22
CA VAL A 93 19.63 7.35 7.31
C VAL A 93 20.13 5.92 7.12
N GLN A 94 20.70 5.60 5.94
CA GLN A 94 21.10 4.25 5.57
C GLN A 94 22.08 3.64 6.57
N GLU A 95 23.09 4.40 7.01
CA GLU A 95 24.09 3.90 7.95
C GLU A 95 23.56 3.76 9.40
N THR A 96 22.38 4.31 9.67
CA THR A 96 21.72 4.16 10.99
C THR A 96 20.85 2.91 11.08
N LEU A 97 20.54 2.27 9.94
CA LEU A 97 19.73 1.06 9.87
C LEU A 97 20.62 -0.18 10.09
N PRO A 98 20.36 -1.00 11.14
CA PRO A 98 21.14 -2.21 11.37
C PRO A 98 20.87 -3.26 10.26
N LYS A 99 21.92 -3.83 9.71
CA LYS A 99 21.89 -4.84 8.64
C LYS A 99 21.70 -6.24 9.24
N LEU A 100 20.56 -6.48 9.91
CA LEU A 100 20.33 -7.67 10.73
C LEU A 100 20.17 -8.98 9.94
N PHE A 101 19.67 -8.90 8.71
CA PHE A 101 19.36 -10.06 7.87
C PHE A 101 20.27 -10.17 6.65
N ALA A 102 21.36 -9.42 6.63
CA ALA A 102 22.31 -9.47 5.51
C ALA A 102 22.81 -10.90 5.27
N GLY A 103 22.54 -11.42 4.08
CA GLY A 103 23.02 -12.74 3.65
C GLY A 103 24.38 -12.66 2.96
N TRP A 104 24.89 -13.79 2.45
CA TRP A 104 26.17 -13.86 1.72
C TRP A 104 26.20 -12.95 0.48
N VAL A 105 25.06 -12.69 -0.16
CA VAL A 105 24.95 -11.76 -1.30
C VAL A 105 25.26 -10.32 -0.92
N ALA A 106 25.06 -9.96 0.36
CA ALA A 106 25.37 -8.64 0.91
C ALA A 106 26.88 -8.43 1.17
N ALA A 107 27.69 -9.48 1.08
CA ALA A 107 29.13 -9.37 1.30
C ALA A 107 29.79 -8.43 0.26
N GLY A 108 30.85 -7.73 0.67
CA GLY A 108 31.65 -6.88 -0.23
C GLY A 108 32.22 -7.65 -1.42
N ALA A 109 32.57 -8.93 -1.20
CA ALA A 109 33.04 -9.88 -2.22
C ALA A 109 32.25 -11.20 -2.11
N PRO A 110 30.98 -11.26 -2.60
CA PRO A 110 30.07 -12.38 -2.33
C PRO A 110 30.57 -13.72 -2.87
N TRP A 111 31.30 -13.74 -3.98
CA TRP A 111 31.77 -14.98 -4.60
C TRP A 111 33.02 -15.60 -3.94
N THR A 112 33.72 -14.83 -3.12
CA THR A 112 34.90 -15.30 -2.38
C THR A 112 34.65 -15.49 -0.90
N GLY A 113 33.55 -14.94 -0.37
CA GLY A 113 33.21 -14.90 1.06
C GLY A 113 32.04 -15.79 1.48
N ASN A 114 31.51 -16.68 0.60
CA ASN A 114 30.31 -17.47 0.91
C ASN A 114 30.56 -18.67 1.86
N TYR A 115 31.79 -18.95 2.25
CA TYR A 115 32.12 -20.02 3.19
C TYR A 115 32.85 -19.46 4.42
N GLY A 116 32.14 -18.69 5.25
CA GLY A 116 32.71 -18.11 6.45
C GLY A 116 31.88 -16.98 7.02
N PRO A 117 32.34 -16.33 8.08
CA PRO A 117 31.65 -15.16 8.63
C PRO A 117 31.69 -14.00 7.63
N LEU A 118 30.59 -13.22 7.59
CA LEU A 118 30.51 -12.00 6.79
C LEU A 118 31.31 -10.89 7.48
N GLU A 119 32.58 -10.77 7.14
CA GLU A 119 33.47 -9.79 7.77
C GLU A 119 33.21 -8.36 7.29
N HIS A 120 32.84 -8.21 6.00
CA HIS A 120 32.61 -6.91 5.37
C HIS A 120 31.38 -6.96 4.48
N LEU A 121 30.41 -6.10 4.79
CA LEU A 121 29.22 -5.92 3.96
C LEU A 121 29.48 -4.90 2.83
N ALA A 122 28.79 -5.07 1.72
CA ALA A 122 28.83 -4.12 0.62
C ALA A 122 28.33 -2.73 1.05
N PRO A 123 28.85 -1.65 0.48
CA PRO A 123 28.28 -0.33 0.69
C PRO A 123 26.91 -0.22 0.03
N GLY A 124 26.09 0.71 0.51
CA GLY A 124 24.79 1.02 -0.04
C GLY A 124 23.74 -0.06 0.20
N ALA A 125 22.71 -0.09 -0.65
CA ALA A 125 21.55 -0.98 -0.54
C ALA A 125 21.95 -2.46 -0.54
N ARG A 126 22.95 -2.85 -1.33
CA ARG A 126 23.39 -4.25 -1.40
C ARG A 126 23.84 -4.82 -0.05
N GLY A 127 24.32 -3.98 0.86
CA GLY A 127 24.69 -4.40 2.22
C GLY A 127 23.53 -4.90 3.08
N PHE A 128 22.29 -4.77 2.62
CA PHE A 128 21.07 -5.26 3.29
C PHE A 128 20.50 -6.52 2.63
N ASP A 129 21.07 -6.98 1.51
CA ASP A 129 20.47 -8.05 0.73
C ASP A 129 20.51 -9.41 1.44
N GLU A 130 19.40 -10.11 1.34
CA GLU A 130 19.34 -11.57 1.53
C GLU A 130 19.41 -12.27 0.18
N PRO A 131 19.68 -13.60 0.15
CA PRO A 131 19.54 -14.36 -1.08
C PRO A 131 18.12 -14.18 -1.63
N PRO A 132 17.94 -13.61 -2.84
CA PRO A 132 16.63 -13.23 -3.34
C PRO A 132 15.79 -14.44 -3.75
N ALA A 133 14.46 -14.29 -3.69
CA ALA A 133 13.51 -15.22 -4.30
C ALA A 133 13.54 -15.05 -5.83
N PHE A 134 14.55 -15.60 -6.49
CA PHE A 134 14.88 -15.33 -7.91
C PHE A 134 13.70 -15.40 -8.85
N LEU A 135 12.85 -16.44 -8.77
CA LEU A 135 11.67 -16.59 -9.64
C LEU A 135 10.64 -15.48 -9.42
N SER A 136 10.43 -15.09 -8.16
CA SER A 136 9.49 -14.01 -7.84
C SER A 136 9.98 -12.66 -8.35
N TYR A 137 11.26 -12.36 -8.22
CA TYR A 137 11.83 -11.10 -8.72
C TYR A 137 11.97 -11.08 -10.23
N HIS A 138 12.19 -12.23 -10.89
CA HIS A 138 12.12 -12.32 -12.34
C HIS A 138 10.71 -12.00 -12.86
N GLY A 139 9.66 -12.53 -12.21
CA GLY A 139 8.29 -12.14 -12.53
C GLY A 139 7.99 -10.66 -12.21
N ALA A 140 8.57 -10.11 -11.14
CA ALA A 140 8.41 -8.72 -10.76
C ALA A 140 8.99 -7.76 -11.82
N GLU A 141 10.10 -8.10 -12.47
CA GLU A 141 10.69 -7.31 -13.57
C GLU A 141 9.65 -7.01 -14.66
N HIS A 142 8.92 -8.02 -15.11
CA HIS A 142 7.89 -7.86 -16.14
C HIS A 142 6.68 -7.05 -15.66
N SER A 143 6.25 -7.26 -14.41
CA SER A 143 5.15 -6.49 -13.82
C SER A 143 5.49 -5.01 -13.70
N LEU A 144 6.70 -4.70 -13.22
CA LEU A 144 7.16 -3.33 -13.07
C LEU A 144 7.41 -2.64 -14.41
N ALA A 145 7.92 -3.38 -15.42
CA ALA A 145 8.06 -2.88 -16.78
C ALA A 145 6.70 -2.46 -17.37
N LEU A 146 5.67 -3.33 -17.25
CA LEU A 146 4.31 -3.03 -17.70
C LEU A 146 3.75 -1.77 -17.02
N LEU A 147 3.87 -1.67 -15.69
CA LEU A 147 3.40 -0.50 -14.96
C LEU A 147 4.15 0.77 -15.36
N GLY A 148 5.46 0.66 -15.63
CA GLY A 148 6.29 1.75 -16.13
C GLY A 148 5.89 2.23 -17.54
N GLU A 149 5.52 1.32 -18.44
CA GLU A 149 5.01 1.65 -19.78
C GLU A 149 3.66 2.38 -19.72
N ILE A 150 2.75 1.97 -18.83
CA ILE A 150 1.45 2.64 -18.64
C ILE A 150 1.63 4.00 -18.00
N GLY A 151 2.50 4.11 -17.02
CA GLY A 151 2.78 5.32 -16.25
C GLY A 151 1.81 5.58 -15.10
N THR A 152 2.34 6.15 -14.02
CA THR A 152 1.60 6.35 -12.76
C THR A 152 0.37 7.25 -12.94
N ASP A 153 0.47 8.30 -13.74
CA ASP A 153 -0.65 9.24 -13.96
C ASP A 153 -1.85 8.57 -14.61
N ALA A 154 -1.61 7.71 -15.62
CA ALA A 154 -2.67 6.95 -16.28
C ALA A 154 -3.28 5.92 -15.32
N LEU A 155 -2.46 5.21 -14.55
CA LEU A 155 -2.90 4.24 -13.53
C LEU A 155 -3.74 4.92 -12.45
N TYR A 156 -3.29 6.08 -11.97
CA TYR A 156 -4.03 6.89 -10.99
C TYR A 156 -5.39 7.32 -11.53
N ALA A 157 -5.41 7.94 -12.70
CA ALA A 157 -6.65 8.43 -13.32
C ALA A 157 -7.66 7.30 -13.55
N HIS A 158 -7.20 6.17 -14.08
CA HIS A 158 -8.04 5.00 -14.33
C HIS A 158 -8.62 4.41 -13.04
N ALA A 159 -7.79 4.09 -12.06
CA ALA A 159 -8.23 3.45 -10.82
C ALA A 159 -9.15 4.35 -9.99
N THR A 160 -8.86 5.65 -9.91
CA THR A 160 -9.68 6.60 -9.16
C THR A 160 -10.99 6.94 -9.88
N SER A 161 -11.04 6.97 -11.21
CA SER A 161 -12.29 7.17 -11.96
C SER A 161 -13.27 6.02 -11.73
N LEU A 162 -12.79 4.77 -11.79
CA LEU A 162 -13.61 3.60 -11.50
C LEU A 162 -14.11 3.60 -10.04
N ALA A 163 -13.23 3.94 -9.10
CA ALA A 163 -13.58 4.05 -7.70
C ALA A 163 -14.60 5.17 -7.43
N ALA A 164 -14.50 6.31 -8.13
CA ALA A 164 -15.46 7.41 -8.04
C ALA A 164 -16.84 6.99 -8.57
N ARG A 165 -16.88 6.31 -9.74
CA ARG A 165 -18.11 5.73 -10.30
C ARG A 165 -18.76 4.77 -9.30
N LEU A 166 -17.97 3.87 -8.69
CA LEU A 166 -18.46 2.92 -7.69
C LEU A 166 -19.02 3.64 -6.46
N ARG A 167 -18.33 4.64 -5.93
CA ARG A 167 -18.81 5.43 -4.79
C ARG A 167 -20.14 6.12 -5.09
N ALA A 168 -20.24 6.79 -6.23
CA ALA A 168 -21.46 7.47 -6.66
C ALA A 168 -22.62 6.47 -6.75
N GLY A 169 -22.42 5.35 -7.43
CA GLY A 169 -23.46 4.32 -7.57
C GLY A 169 -23.87 3.66 -6.26
N LEU A 170 -22.97 3.50 -5.30
CA LEU A 170 -23.29 3.01 -3.95
C LEU A 170 -24.09 4.04 -3.15
N VAL A 171 -23.72 5.32 -3.20
CA VAL A 171 -24.44 6.40 -2.52
C VAL A 171 -25.87 6.55 -3.07
N GLU A 172 -26.06 6.52 -4.39
CA GLU A 172 -27.36 6.52 -5.06
C GLU A 172 -28.26 5.36 -4.63
N ARG A 173 -27.67 4.22 -4.26
CA ARG A 173 -28.35 3.03 -3.73
C ARG A 173 -28.58 3.05 -2.21
N GLY A 174 -28.22 4.16 -1.54
CA GLY A 174 -28.44 4.36 -0.10
C GLY A 174 -27.36 3.77 0.81
N TYR A 175 -26.21 3.39 0.27
CA TYR A 175 -25.09 2.93 1.09
C TYR A 175 -24.24 4.11 1.62
N GLU A 176 -23.78 3.99 2.86
CA GLU A 176 -22.77 4.87 3.43
C GLU A 176 -21.41 4.38 3.01
N VAL A 177 -20.63 5.22 2.33
CA VAL A 177 -19.30 4.89 1.84
C VAL A 177 -18.25 5.69 2.60
N VAL A 178 -17.14 5.09 2.93
CA VAL A 178 -16.00 5.80 3.55
C VAL A 178 -15.55 6.91 2.59
N PRO A 179 -15.48 8.18 3.04
CA PRO A 179 -15.05 9.29 2.20
C PRO A 179 -13.59 9.16 1.75
N GLY A 180 -13.27 9.66 0.57
CA GLY A 180 -11.91 9.73 0.04
C GLY A 180 -11.84 9.51 -1.47
N GLU A 181 -10.66 9.76 -2.04
CA GLU A 181 -10.36 9.66 -3.47
C GLU A 181 -9.42 8.48 -3.79
N SER A 182 -9.44 7.45 -2.96
CA SER A 182 -8.62 6.25 -3.15
C SER A 182 -9.19 5.33 -4.23
N ALA A 183 -8.35 4.54 -4.86
CA ALA A 183 -8.74 3.39 -5.68
C ALA A 183 -9.46 2.29 -4.86
N ILE A 184 -9.44 2.39 -3.54
CA ILE A 184 -10.10 1.49 -2.61
C ILE A 184 -11.38 2.13 -2.09
N VAL A 185 -12.50 1.45 -2.27
CA VAL A 185 -13.83 1.86 -1.80
C VAL A 185 -14.27 0.94 -0.68
N SER A 186 -14.77 1.50 0.41
CA SER A 186 -15.16 0.73 1.59
C SER A 186 -16.55 1.13 2.08
N VAL A 187 -17.37 0.12 2.39
CA VAL A 187 -18.73 0.27 2.86
C VAL A 187 -18.83 -0.35 4.26
N PRO A 188 -18.94 0.46 5.33
CA PRO A 188 -19.02 -0.03 6.71
C PRO A 188 -20.26 -0.89 6.95
N GLY A 189 -20.09 -1.98 7.73
CA GLY A 189 -21.18 -2.86 8.12
C GLY A 189 -21.77 -3.70 6.98
N LEU A 190 -21.06 -3.81 5.86
CA LEU A 190 -21.51 -4.57 4.68
C LEU A 190 -20.68 -5.83 4.42
N GLU A 191 -19.85 -6.24 5.38
CA GLU A 191 -18.97 -7.43 5.29
C GLU A 191 -19.74 -8.71 4.97
N GLY A 192 -20.99 -8.81 5.46
CA GLY A 192 -21.86 -9.97 5.24
C GLY A 192 -22.28 -10.20 3.78
N ARG A 193 -22.10 -9.21 2.88
CA ARG A 193 -22.39 -9.33 1.45
C ARG A 193 -21.24 -9.94 0.64
N GLN A 194 -20.09 -10.19 1.25
CA GLN A 194 -18.93 -10.80 0.56
C GLN A 194 -19.24 -12.16 -0.08
N PRO A 195 -19.95 -13.11 0.58
CA PRO A 195 -20.26 -14.39 -0.02
C PRO A 195 -21.12 -14.28 -1.28
N GLU A 196 -22.13 -13.41 -1.27
CA GLU A 196 -23.01 -13.18 -2.42
C GLU A 196 -22.23 -12.63 -3.64
N LEU A 197 -21.32 -11.68 -3.40
CA LEU A 197 -20.45 -11.16 -4.46
C LEU A 197 -19.53 -12.26 -4.99
N ALA A 198 -18.99 -13.12 -4.12
CA ALA A 198 -18.16 -14.24 -4.52
C ALA A 198 -18.93 -15.26 -5.38
N GLU A 199 -20.20 -15.57 -5.05
CA GLU A 199 -21.08 -16.42 -5.86
C GLU A 199 -21.36 -15.81 -7.24
N ALA A 200 -21.40 -14.47 -7.32
CA ALA A 200 -21.53 -13.74 -8.60
C ALA A 200 -20.18 -13.60 -9.36
N GLY A 201 -19.11 -14.25 -8.88
CA GLY A 201 -17.77 -14.19 -9.49
C GLY A 201 -17.00 -12.91 -9.20
N ILE A 202 -17.40 -12.13 -8.20
CA ILE A 202 -16.78 -10.85 -7.85
C ILE A 202 -15.89 -11.03 -6.61
N ALA A 203 -14.58 -10.89 -6.77
CA ALA A 203 -13.61 -10.99 -5.69
C ALA A 203 -13.48 -9.67 -4.94
N VAL A 204 -13.89 -9.65 -3.68
CA VAL A 204 -13.79 -8.52 -2.77
C VAL A 204 -13.22 -8.96 -1.43
N SER A 205 -12.97 -8.02 -0.52
CA SER A 205 -12.47 -8.32 0.83
C SER A 205 -13.40 -7.71 1.88
N ALA A 206 -13.38 -8.29 3.09
CA ALA A 206 -14.21 -7.82 4.21
C ALA A 206 -13.39 -7.50 5.47
N PRO A 207 -12.41 -6.58 5.42
CA PRO A 207 -11.58 -6.26 6.59
C PRO A 207 -12.33 -5.38 7.60
N ALA A 208 -12.13 -5.64 8.89
CA ALA A 208 -12.56 -4.79 9.99
C ALA A 208 -14.06 -4.38 9.94
N GLY A 209 -14.94 -5.29 9.53
CA GLY A 209 -16.38 -5.03 9.47
C GLY A 209 -16.85 -4.22 8.25
N ASN A 210 -15.98 -4.01 7.27
CA ASN A 210 -16.30 -3.29 6.03
C ASN A 210 -16.35 -4.25 4.85
N LEU A 211 -17.17 -3.97 3.86
CA LEU A 211 -16.99 -4.51 2.51
C LEU A 211 -16.02 -3.60 1.76
N ARG A 212 -14.87 -4.13 1.33
CA ARG A 212 -13.83 -3.37 0.63
C ARG A 212 -13.67 -3.84 -0.80
N ILE A 213 -13.76 -2.92 -1.73
CA ILE A 213 -13.63 -3.11 -3.17
C ILE A 213 -12.43 -2.28 -3.64
N SER A 214 -11.55 -2.86 -4.43
CA SER A 214 -10.33 -2.19 -4.91
C SER A 214 -10.31 -2.21 -6.43
N CYS A 215 -10.26 -1.04 -7.06
CA CYS A 215 -10.14 -0.90 -8.52
C CYS A 215 -8.67 -0.92 -8.93
N HIS A 216 -8.38 -1.65 -9.99
CA HIS A 216 -7.03 -1.82 -10.52
C HIS A 216 -7.01 -1.61 -12.03
N LEU A 217 -5.82 -1.59 -12.66
CA LEU A 217 -5.62 -1.36 -14.09
C LEU A 217 -6.42 -2.31 -15.00
N TYR A 218 -6.72 -3.53 -14.56
CA TYR A 218 -7.45 -4.55 -15.31
C TYR A 218 -8.98 -4.50 -15.12
N ASN A 219 -9.47 -3.65 -14.22
CA ASN A 219 -10.90 -3.47 -14.06
C ASN A 219 -11.48 -2.48 -15.08
N THR A 220 -12.77 -2.63 -15.35
CA THR A 220 -13.54 -1.83 -16.30
C THR A 220 -14.78 -1.22 -15.64
N GLU A 221 -15.46 -0.31 -16.35
CA GLU A 221 -16.76 0.20 -15.89
C GLU A 221 -17.80 -0.92 -15.78
N ALA A 222 -17.75 -1.94 -16.63
CA ALA A 222 -18.65 -3.09 -16.57
C ALA A 222 -18.47 -3.89 -15.26
N ASP A 223 -17.24 -3.99 -14.75
CA ASP A 223 -16.99 -4.63 -13.44
C ASP A 223 -17.64 -3.84 -12.31
N VAL A 224 -17.53 -2.50 -12.36
CA VAL A 224 -18.18 -1.61 -11.39
C VAL A 224 -19.70 -1.75 -11.46
N ASP A 225 -20.28 -1.71 -12.66
CA ASP A 225 -21.71 -1.85 -12.88
C ASP A 225 -22.21 -3.21 -12.36
N ARG A 226 -21.42 -4.27 -12.57
CA ARG A 226 -21.74 -5.61 -12.06
C ARG A 226 -21.77 -5.67 -10.53
N VAL A 227 -20.82 -5.02 -9.84
CA VAL A 227 -20.85 -4.89 -8.36
C VAL A 227 -22.12 -4.17 -7.91
N LEU A 228 -22.47 -3.05 -8.54
CA LEU A 228 -23.65 -2.25 -8.22
C LEU A 228 -24.96 -2.99 -8.47
N GLU A 229 -25.01 -3.81 -9.50
CA GLU A 229 -26.17 -4.67 -9.82
C GLU A 229 -26.37 -5.73 -8.74
N VAL A 230 -25.33 -6.45 -8.33
CA VAL A 230 -25.38 -7.50 -7.32
C VAL A 230 -25.76 -6.93 -5.95
N LEU A 231 -25.16 -5.79 -5.56
CA LEU A 231 -25.49 -5.16 -4.29
C LEU A 231 -26.91 -4.59 -4.25
N GLY A 232 -27.47 -4.14 -5.39
CA GLY A 232 -28.80 -3.54 -5.46
C GLY A 232 -28.95 -2.31 -4.57
N HIS A 233 -30.20 -1.93 -4.28
CA HIS A 233 -30.50 -0.88 -3.30
C HIS A 233 -30.43 -1.42 -1.87
N ARG A 234 -29.95 -0.58 -0.95
CA ARG A 234 -29.94 -0.91 0.47
C ARG A 234 -31.37 -1.04 0.97
N GLU A 235 -31.67 -2.19 1.57
CA GLU A 235 -32.94 -2.35 2.25
C GLU A 235 -33.07 -1.39 3.47
N PRO A 236 -34.23 -0.82 3.72
CA PRO A 236 -34.46 -0.03 4.93
C PRO A 236 -34.13 -0.87 6.16
N ARG A 237 -33.38 -0.30 7.12
CA ARG A 237 -33.20 -0.98 8.40
C ARG A 237 -34.57 -1.22 9.02
N PRO A 238 -34.87 -2.42 9.52
CA PRO A 238 -36.08 -2.62 10.30
C PRO A 238 -36.08 -1.62 11.47
N SER A 239 -37.15 -0.91 11.63
CA SER A 239 -37.34 0.00 12.78
C SER A 239 -37.22 -0.82 14.07
N ALA A 240 -36.27 -0.42 14.93
CA ALA A 240 -36.06 -1.02 16.23
C ALA A 240 -37.26 -0.78 17.17
#